data_2721a108ccf15e59c13dcef25e6a1672
#
_entry.id   2721a108ccf15e59c13dcef25e6a1672
#
_cell.length_a   1.000
_cell.length_b   1.000
_cell.length_c   1.000
_cell.angle_alpha   90.00
_cell.angle_beta   90.00
_cell.angle_gamma   90.00
#
_symmetry.space_group_name_H-M   'P 1'
#
loop_
_entity.id
_entity.type
_entity.pdbx_description
1 polymer ?
#
loop_
_entity_poly.entity_id
_entity_poly.type
_entity_poly.pdbx_seq_one_letter_code
_entity_poly.pdbx_strand_id
1 'polypeptide(L)'
;WLQGREVWMFSMLYNKVEKRQEWLDCAVQGGEFLKKYGHDGNYNWYFSLDRSGRPLVEPYNIFSYTFATMAFGQLSLATGNQEYADIAKKTFEIILSKVDNPKGKWNKLHPGTRNLKNFALPMILCNLALEIEHLLDPGYLEQTMETCIYEVMNVFYRPELGGIIVENVDMDGNLVDCFEGRQVTPGHAIEAMWFIMDLGKRLDRPELIQQAMLTTLTMLDYGWDKQCGGIYYFMDRNGCPPQQLEWDQKLWWVHIESLISLLKGYQLTGDRKCLEWFEKVHDYTWTHFKDTEYPEWFGYLNRQGEVLLPLKGLFLSPTVPTGSSIFQS
;
A
#
# COMPACT_ATOMS: atom_id res chain seq x y z
N TRP A 1 10.85 5.48 -1.75
CA TRP A 1 9.82 4.42 -1.72
C TRP A 1 10.36 3.09 -2.18
N LEU A 2 10.99 3.02 -3.37
CA LEU A 2 11.47 1.77 -3.96
C LEU A 2 12.61 1.19 -3.15
N GLN A 3 13.63 1.97 -2.80
CA GLN A 3 14.75 1.49 -1.99
C GLN A 3 14.31 1.03 -0.60
N GLY A 4 13.38 1.74 0.04
CA GLY A 4 12.80 1.30 1.31
C GLY A 4 12.08 -0.05 1.17
N ARG A 5 11.29 -0.23 0.10
CA ARG A 5 10.64 -1.51 -0.21
C ARG A 5 11.64 -2.64 -0.50
N GLU A 6 12.74 -2.35 -1.22
CA GLU A 6 13.79 -3.35 -1.47
C GLU A 6 14.45 -3.83 -0.17
N VAL A 7 14.83 -2.89 0.70
CA VAL A 7 15.39 -3.24 2.02
C VAL A 7 14.38 -4.06 2.84
N TRP A 8 13.11 -3.65 2.86
CA TRP A 8 12.04 -4.38 3.51
C TRP A 8 11.88 -5.79 2.92
N MET A 9 11.79 -5.90 1.59
CA MET A 9 11.57 -7.15 0.89
C MET A 9 12.69 -8.16 1.17
N PHE A 10 13.95 -7.79 1.00
CA PHE A 10 15.07 -8.69 1.27
C PHE A 10 15.19 -9.07 2.74
N SER A 11 14.90 -8.14 3.66
CA SER A 11 14.83 -8.43 5.09
C SER A 11 13.70 -9.41 5.41
N MET A 12 12.52 -9.21 4.82
CA MET A 12 11.36 -10.07 5.03
C MET A 12 11.60 -11.48 4.46
N LEU A 13 12.19 -11.59 3.25
CA LEU A 13 12.57 -12.88 2.67
C LEU A 13 13.52 -13.62 3.60
N TYR A 14 14.55 -12.94 4.11
CA TYR A 14 15.47 -13.51 5.07
C TYR A 14 14.78 -13.92 6.38
N ASN A 15 13.84 -13.11 6.89
CA ASN A 15 13.17 -13.38 8.15
C ASN A 15 12.14 -14.51 8.06
N LYS A 16 11.37 -14.57 6.95
CA LYS A 16 10.15 -15.40 6.87
C LYS A 16 10.25 -16.57 5.88
N VAL A 17 11.15 -16.52 4.90
CA VAL A 17 11.26 -17.55 3.87
C VAL A 17 12.49 -18.42 4.08
N GLU A 18 13.68 -17.87 3.94
CA GLU A 18 14.92 -18.62 4.08
C GLU A 18 16.08 -17.71 4.53
N LYS A 19 16.95 -18.19 5.41
CA LYS A 19 18.11 -17.46 5.93
C LYS A 19 19.27 -17.42 4.91
N ARG A 20 19.03 -16.81 3.74
CA ARG A 20 20.07 -16.64 2.70
C ARG A 20 20.90 -15.39 2.98
N GLN A 21 22.21 -15.57 3.06
CA GLN A 21 23.14 -14.48 3.34
C GLN A 21 23.09 -13.39 2.26
N GLU A 22 22.91 -13.75 0.99
CA GLU A 22 22.82 -12.80 -0.13
C GLU A 22 21.63 -11.83 0.02
N TRP A 23 20.51 -12.29 0.55
CA TRP A 23 19.37 -11.43 0.84
C TRP A 23 19.65 -10.47 1.98
N LEU A 24 20.29 -10.98 3.04
CA LEU A 24 20.70 -10.13 4.15
C LEU A 24 21.70 -9.06 3.73
N ASP A 25 22.68 -9.44 2.92
CA ASP A 25 23.72 -8.52 2.41
C ASP A 25 23.09 -7.40 1.57
N CYS A 26 22.17 -7.73 0.66
CA CYS A 26 21.40 -6.74 -0.11
C CYS A 26 20.61 -5.80 0.81
N ALA A 27 19.89 -6.34 1.80
CA ALA A 27 19.12 -5.55 2.74
C ALA A 27 20.00 -4.60 3.56
N VAL A 28 21.13 -5.09 4.08
CA VAL A 28 22.09 -4.29 4.87
C VAL A 28 22.71 -3.20 4.00
N GLN A 29 23.13 -3.52 2.76
CA GLN A 29 23.69 -2.53 1.85
C GLN A 29 22.70 -1.38 1.57
N GLY A 30 21.46 -1.71 1.26
CA GLY A 30 20.40 -0.72 1.04
C GLY A 30 20.09 0.08 2.31
N GLY A 31 20.00 -0.59 3.46
CA GLY A 31 19.75 0.03 4.77
C GLY A 31 20.86 1.01 5.16
N GLU A 32 22.12 0.65 5.02
CA GLU A 32 23.24 1.56 5.31
C GLU A 32 23.27 2.77 4.37
N PHE A 33 22.92 2.58 3.09
CA PHE A 33 22.78 3.71 2.17
C PHE A 33 21.65 4.65 2.61
N LEU A 34 20.47 4.12 2.93
CA LEU A 34 19.33 4.92 3.38
C LEU A 34 19.61 5.60 4.72
N LYS A 35 20.23 4.91 5.67
CA LYS A 35 20.64 5.48 6.96
C LYS A 35 21.57 6.70 6.78
N LYS A 36 22.51 6.59 5.86
CA LYS A 36 23.50 7.64 5.62
C LYS A 36 22.98 8.82 4.81
N TYR A 37 22.13 8.58 3.82
CA TYR A 37 21.77 9.57 2.81
C TYR A 37 20.26 9.83 2.69
N GLY A 38 19.42 8.94 3.22
CA GLY A 38 17.98 8.94 2.97
C GLY A 38 17.20 10.03 3.69
N HIS A 39 17.80 10.71 4.67
CA HIS A 39 17.12 11.73 5.49
C HIS A 39 18.07 12.89 5.88
N ASP A 40 17.50 13.97 6.43
CA ASP A 40 18.19 15.21 6.79
C ASP A 40 18.89 15.19 8.18
N GLY A 41 19.06 14.01 8.79
CA GLY A 41 19.56 13.87 10.17
C GLY A 41 18.49 13.98 11.25
N ASN A 42 17.31 14.54 10.94
CA ASN A 42 16.13 14.59 11.82
C ASN A 42 15.05 13.58 11.39
N TYR A 43 15.42 12.57 10.61
CA TYR A 43 14.53 11.56 10.04
C TYR A 43 13.40 12.13 9.15
N ASN A 44 13.62 13.28 8.52
CA ASN A 44 12.79 13.71 7.42
C ASN A 44 13.28 13.04 6.14
N TRP A 45 12.55 12.03 5.68
CA TRP A 45 12.98 11.15 4.60
C TRP A 45 12.77 11.79 3.23
N TYR A 46 13.85 11.94 2.46
CA TYR A 46 13.80 12.47 1.11
C TYR A 46 12.98 11.57 0.19
N PHE A 47 12.29 12.19 -0.78
CA PHE A 47 11.53 11.43 -1.76
C PHE A 47 12.44 10.77 -2.80
N SER A 48 13.46 11.46 -3.29
CA SER A 48 14.44 10.90 -4.20
C SER A 48 15.85 11.45 -3.99
N LEU A 49 16.83 10.61 -4.31
CA LEU A 49 18.25 10.89 -4.23
C LEU A 49 18.89 10.62 -5.58
N ASP A 50 20.03 11.26 -5.87
CA ASP A 50 20.89 10.82 -6.97
C ASP A 50 21.73 9.58 -6.58
N ARG A 51 22.46 9.06 -7.55
CA ARG A 51 23.32 7.87 -7.34
C ARG A 51 24.39 8.07 -6.26
N SER A 52 24.78 9.31 -5.98
CA SER A 52 25.79 9.66 -4.96
C SER A 52 25.15 9.91 -3.58
N GLY A 53 23.82 9.77 -3.44
CA GLY A 53 23.10 10.03 -2.20
C GLY A 53 22.76 11.51 -1.99
N ARG A 54 22.90 12.38 -2.99
CA ARG A 54 22.50 13.78 -2.86
C ARG A 54 20.98 13.91 -3.03
N PRO A 55 20.29 14.66 -2.16
CA PRO A 55 18.85 14.88 -2.27
C PRO A 55 18.48 15.58 -3.59
N LEU A 56 17.51 15.02 -4.30
CA LEU A 56 16.92 15.59 -5.52
C LEU A 56 15.54 16.19 -5.25
N VAL A 57 14.76 15.53 -4.37
CA VAL A 57 13.41 15.96 -4.03
C VAL A 57 13.23 15.93 -2.53
N GLU A 58 12.71 17.03 -2.00
CA GLU A 58 12.42 17.26 -0.58
C GLU A 58 11.44 16.21 0.01
N PRO A 59 11.41 16.01 1.33
CA PRO A 59 10.48 15.11 2.00
C PRO A 59 9.06 15.68 2.01
N TYR A 60 8.37 15.64 0.88
CA TYR A 60 7.02 16.20 0.71
C TYR A 60 5.91 15.19 0.95
N ASN A 61 6.25 13.93 1.15
CA ASN A 61 5.28 12.84 1.18
C ASN A 61 5.54 11.90 2.37
N ILE A 62 4.49 11.67 3.17
CA ILE A 62 4.55 10.82 4.36
C ILE A 62 4.91 9.36 4.04
N PHE A 63 4.63 8.87 2.82
CA PHE A 63 4.93 7.49 2.45
C PHE A 63 6.44 7.19 2.35
N SER A 64 7.30 8.20 2.17
CA SER A 64 8.75 7.98 2.31
C SER A 64 9.13 7.53 3.72
N TYR A 65 8.41 8.04 4.73
CA TYR A 65 8.59 7.65 6.13
C TYR A 65 8.04 6.24 6.38
N THR A 66 6.87 5.89 5.81
CA THR A 66 6.27 4.57 6.03
C THR A 66 7.17 3.46 5.50
N PHE A 67 7.71 3.61 4.28
CA PHE A 67 8.61 2.60 3.71
C PHE A 67 9.98 2.57 4.40
N ALA A 68 10.48 3.70 4.91
CA ALA A 68 11.66 3.69 5.76
C ALA A 68 11.41 2.95 7.08
N THR A 69 10.26 3.16 7.72
CA THR A 69 9.88 2.44 8.94
C THR A 69 9.80 0.93 8.70
N MET A 70 9.13 0.49 7.63
CA MET A 70 9.06 -0.93 7.25
C MET A 70 10.45 -1.52 7.01
N ALA A 71 11.28 -0.80 6.23
CA ALA A 71 12.64 -1.21 5.92
C ALA A 71 13.47 -1.47 7.18
N PHE A 72 13.59 -0.46 8.03
CA PHE A 72 14.40 -0.55 9.23
C PHE A 72 13.78 -1.45 10.30
N GLY A 73 12.46 -1.56 10.36
CA GLY A 73 11.76 -2.52 11.19
C GLY A 73 12.17 -3.96 10.86
N GLN A 74 12.00 -4.38 9.62
CA GLN A 74 12.36 -5.73 9.19
C GLN A 74 13.88 -5.98 9.20
N LEU A 75 14.67 -4.97 8.88
CA LEU A 75 16.13 -5.07 8.93
C LEU A 75 16.64 -5.22 10.36
N SER A 76 16.01 -4.55 11.35
CA SER A 76 16.34 -4.72 12.77
C SER A 76 16.08 -6.14 13.24
N LEU A 77 14.97 -6.75 12.80
CA LEU A 77 14.62 -8.13 13.09
C LEU A 77 15.62 -9.12 12.44
N ALA A 78 16.05 -8.84 11.21
CA ALA A 78 16.98 -9.68 10.45
C ALA A 78 18.39 -9.69 11.06
N THR A 79 18.83 -8.54 11.61
CA THR A 79 20.21 -8.33 12.07
C THR A 79 20.38 -8.32 13.57
N GLY A 80 19.32 -8.07 14.33
CA GLY A 80 19.41 -7.78 15.78
C GLY A 80 20.03 -6.41 16.10
N ASN A 81 20.23 -5.54 15.10
CA ASN A 81 20.89 -4.25 15.29
C ASN A 81 19.93 -3.21 15.90
N GLN A 82 20.26 -2.74 17.10
CA GLN A 82 19.47 -1.76 17.83
C GLN A 82 19.36 -0.41 17.12
N GLU A 83 20.39 0.02 16.41
CA GLU A 83 20.36 1.30 15.67
C GLU A 83 19.25 1.30 14.61
N TYR A 84 19.04 0.18 13.89
CA TYR A 84 17.93 0.05 12.94
C TYR A 84 16.57 0.08 13.64
N ALA A 85 16.45 -0.56 14.80
CA ALA A 85 15.23 -0.51 15.61
C ALA A 85 14.90 0.92 16.03
N ASP A 86 15.90 1.69 16.46
CA ASP A 86 15.74 3.08 16.89
C ASP A 86 15.33 4.00 15.73
N ILE A 87 15.90 3.79 14.54
CA ILE A 87 15.49 4.50 13.31
C ILE A 87 14.03 4.22 12.99
N ALA A 88 13.61 2.95 13.02
CA ALA A 88 12.23 2.56 12.75
C ALA A 88 11.25 3.20 13.74
N LYS A 89 11.52 3.08 15.06
CA LYS A 89 10.70 3.69 16.11
C LYS A 89 10.57 5.19 15.94
N LYS A 90 11.71 5.87 15.78
CA LYS A 90 11.73 7.33 15.65
C LYS A 90 10.97 7.80 14.41
N THR A 91 11.13 7.10 13.29
CA THR A 91 10.39 7.40 12.06
C THR A 91 8.89 7.18 12.25
N PHE A 92 8.48 6.12 12.94
CA PHE A 92 7.07 5.84 13.25
C PHE A 92 6.45 6.93 14.14
N GLU A 93 7.14 7.38 15.19
CA GLU A 93 6.69 8.52 16.01
C GLU A 93 6.47 9.79 15.15
N ILE A 94 7.35 10.06 14.21
CA ILE A 94 7.22 11.20 13.29
C ILE A 94 6.00 11.02 12.38
N ILE A 95 5.72 9.82 11.86
CA ILE A 95 4.50 9.56 11.07
C ILE A 95 3.28 9.91 11.89
N LEU A 96 3.17 9.42 13.12
CA LEU A 96 2.02 9.68 13.99
C LEU A 96 1.86 11.16 14.33
N SER A 97 2.95 11.89 14.50
CA SER A 97 2.90 13.35 14.72
C SER A 97 2.40 14.15 13.50
N LYS A 98 2.37 13.52 12.31
CA LYS A 98 1.95 14.15 11.04
C LYS A 98 0.58 13.69 10.54
N VAL A 99 -0.14 12.85 11.28
CA VAL A 99 -1.42 12.28 10.84
C VAL A 99 -2.43 13.35 10.41
N ASP A 100 -2.53 14.44 11.16
CA ASP A 100 -3.48 15.52 10.87
C ASP A 100 -3.06 16.41 9.68
N ASN A 101 -1.79 16.39 9.32
CA ASN A 101 -1.26 17.15 8.17
C ASN A 101 -0.13 16.36 7.45
N PRO A 102 -0.45 15.26 6.77
CA PRO A 102 0.55 14.35 6.16
C PRO A 102 1.44 15.03 5.11
N LYS A 103 0.96 16.10 4.50
CA LYS A 103 1.70 16.88 3.49
C LYS A 103 2.53 18.01 4.09
N GLY A 104 2.32 18.35 5.37
CA GLY A 104 3.04 19.42 6.06
C GLY A 104 3.00 20.76 5.29
N LYS A 105 4.16 21.39 5.10
CA LYS A 105 4.33 22.63 4.34
C LYS A 105 3.96 22.51 2.84
N TRP A 106 3.85 21.31 2.32
CA TRP A 106 3.47 21.02 0.93
C TRP A 106 1.97 20.88 0.73
N ASN A 107 1.18 21.08 1.77
CA ASN A 107 -0.26 21.09 1.66
C ASN A 107 -0.70 22.37 0.92
N LYS A 108 -1.28 22.20 -0.27
CA LYS A 108 -1.75 23.31 -1.13
C LYS A 108 -3.18 23.75 -0.79
N LEU A 109 -3.84 23.09 0.14
CA LEU A 109 -5.18 23.48 0.56
C LEU A 109 -5.11 24.74 1.42
N HIS A 110 -5.99 25.71 1.14
CA HIS A 110 -6.15 26.85 2.02
C HIS A 110 -6.80 26.40 3.34
N PRO A 111 -6.26 26.79 4.51
CA PRO A 111 -6.83 26.40 5.80
C PRO A 111 -8.33 26.75 5.88
N GLY A 112 -9.13 25.82 6.40
CA GLY A 112 -10.58 25.98 6.54
C GLY A 112 -11.40 25.74 5.26
N THR A 113 -10.77 25.37 4.13
CA THR A 113 -11.47 24.99 2.91
C THR A 113 -11.33 23.49 2.68
N ARG A 114 -12.40 22.81 2.30
CA ARG A 114 -12.43 21.38 1.90
C ARG A 114 -11.44 20.48 2.67
N ASN A 115 -11.49 20.53 3.98
CA ASN A 115 -10.73 19.63 4.82
C ASN A 115 -11.32 18.23 4.67
N LEU A 116 -10.53 17.32 4.09
CA LEU A 116 -10.92 15.92 3.90
C LEU A 116 -9.90 15.02 4.59
N LYS A 117 -10.41 13.99 5.27
CA LYS A 117 -9.62 12.82 5.64
C LYS A 117 -9.42 11.96 4.41
N ASN A 118 -8.20 11.46 4.22
CA ASN A 118 -7.85 10.56 3.12
C ASN A 118 -7.56 9.15 3.64
N PHE A 119 -8.01 8.16 2.90
CA PHE A 119 -7.93 6.73 3.23
C PHE A 119 -6.50 6.17 3.26
N ALA A 120 -5.61 6.68 2.42
CA ALA A 120 -4.31 6.04 2.18
C ALA A 120 -3.43 5.93 3.44
N LEU A 121 -3.51 6.91 4.36
CA LEU A 121 -2.69 6.85 5.58
C LEU A 121 -3.22 5.85 6.61
N PRO A 122 -4.52 5.83 7.00
CA PRO A 122 -5.06 4.77 7.86
C PRO A 122 -4.82 3.37 7.29
N MET A 123 -4.99 3.20 5.98
CA MET A 123 -4.70 1.95 5.29
C MET A 123 -3.27 1.46 5.54
N ILE A 124 -2.27 2.28 5.22
CA ILE A 124 -0.87 1.85 5.35
C ILE A 124 -0.45 1.66 6.81
N LEU A 125 -1.04 2.38 7.75
CA LEU A 125 -0.79 2.21 9.17
C LEU A 125 -1.24 0.83 9.69
N CYS A 126 -2.29 0.23 9.10
CA CYS A 126 -2.69 -1.14 9.42
C CYS A 126 -1.55 -2.14 9.19
N ASN A 127 -0.88 -2.06 8.04
CA ASN A 127 0.25 -2.93 7.73
C ASN A 127 1.49 -2.54 8.55
N LEU A 128 1.76 -1.25 8.67
CA LEU A 128 2.95 -0.76 9.37
C LEU A 128 2.98 -1.20 10.83
N ALA A 129 1.84 -1.21 11.52
CA ALA A 129 1.74 -1.69 12.89
C ALA A 129 2.19 -3.15 13.04
N LEU A 130 1.83 -4.01 12.06
CA LEU A 130 2.27 -5.43 12.03
C LEU A 130 3.76 -5.58 11.69
N GLU A 131 4.25 -4.78 10.75
CA GLU A 131 5.64 -4.86 10.31
C GLU A 131 6.67 -4.47 11.40
N ILE A 132 6.26 -3.65 12.37
CA ILE A 132 7.11 -3.20 13.48
C ILE A 132 6.61 -3.64 14.86
N GLU A 133 5.67 -4.59 14.92
CA GLU A 133 5.06 -5.02 16.20
C GLU A 133 6.10 -5.41 17.29
N HIS A 134 7.22 -6.02 16.86
CA HIS A 134 8.32 -6.41 17.73
C HIS A 134 9.06 -5.23 18.38
N LEU A 135 8.83 -4.01 17.91
CA LEU A 135 9.46 -2.78 18.40
C LEU A 135 8.56 -1.94 19.31
N LEU A 136 7.26 -2.21 19.33
CA LEU A 136 6.26 -1.41 20.03
C LEU A 136 5.89 -2.04 21.37
N ASP A 137 5.52 -1.21 22.33
CA ASP A 137 4.87 -1.68 23.56
C ASP A 137 3.55 -2.37 23.24
N PRO A 138 3.25 -3.53 23.84
CA PRO A 138 2.05 -4.32 23.49
C PRO A 138 0.74 -3.55 23.64
N GLY A 139 0.57 -2.74 24.69
CA GLY A 139 -0.66 -1.96 24.88
C GLY A 139 -0.80 -0.83 23.86
N TYR A 140 0.31 -0.18 23.53
CA TYR A 140 0.34 0.85 22.49
C TYR A 140 0.10 0.27 21.09
N LEU A 141 0.67 -0.91 20.80
CA LEU A 141 0.44 -1.65 19.57
C LEU A 141 -1.05 -2.00 19.39
N GLU A 142 -1.68 -2.57 20.41
CA GLU A 142 -3.10 -2.93 20.39
C GLU A 142 -3.98 -1.70 20.15
N GLN A 143 -3.74 -0.61 20.85
CA GLN A 143 -4.46 0.66 20.62
C GLN A 143 -4.27 1.19 19.20
N THR A 144 -3.06 1.09 18.64
CA THR A 144 -2.78 1.51 17.26
C THR A 144 -3.55 0.66 16.25
N MET A 145 -3.54 -0.67 16.43
CA MET A 145 -4.31 -1.59 15.58
C MET A 145 -5.81 -1.30 15.63
N GLU A 146 -6.38 -1.12 16.82
CA GLU A 146 -7.81 -0.79 16.98
C GLU A 146 -8.18 0.53 16.31
N THR A 147 -7.34 1.55 16.46
CA THR A 147 -7.55 2.85 15.79
C THR A 147 -7.55 2.70 14.27
N CYS A 148 -6.57 1.96 13.72
CA CYS A 148 -6.48 1.73 12.28
C CYS A 148 -7.70 0.93 11.77
N ILE A 149 -8.10 -0.13 12.46
CA ILE A 149 -9.31 -0.93 12.13
C ILE A 149 -10.55 -0.04 12.14
N TYR A 150 -10.72 0.79 13.18
CA TYR A 150 -11.86 1.71 13.28
C TYR A 150 -11.89 2.68 12.10
N GLU A 151 -10.79 3.34 11.78
CA GLU A 151 -10.73 4.28 10.65
C GLU A 151 -11.09 3.58 9.34
N VAL A 152 -10.48 2.44 9.04
CA VAL A 152 -10.74 1.72 7.78
C VAL A 152 -12.17 1.19 7.71
N MET A 153 -12.64 0.49 8.75
CA MET A 153 -13.88 -0.29 8.70
C MET A 153 -15.13 0.47 9.18
N ASN A 154 -14.98 1.64 9.80
CA ASN A 154 -16.10 2.43 10.30
C ASN A 154 -16.17 3.83 9.68
N VAL A 155 -15.01 4.42 9.33
CA VAL A 155 -14.99 5.78 8.74
C VAL A 155 -15.01 5.74 7.21
N PHE A 156 -14.28 4.83 6.57
CA PHE A 156 -14.18 4.77 5.11
C PHE A 156 -15.02 3.66 4.45
N TYR A 157 -15.30 2.58 5.15
CA TYR A 157 -16.21 1.54 4.69
C TYR A 157 -17.66 2.01 4.71
N ARG A 158 -18.41 1.78 3.61
CA ARG A 158 -19.76 2.33 3.39
C ARG A 158 -20.79 1.23 3.09
N PRO A 159 -21.40 0.65 4.12
CA PRO A 159 -22.46 -0.36 3.91
C PRO A 159 -23.66 0.20 3.15
N GLU A 160 -24.00 1.48 3.33
CA GLU A 160 -25.09 2.18 2.63
C GLU A 160 -24.83 2.36 1.13
N LEU A 161 -23.58 2.24 0.69
CA LEU A 161 -23.19 2.26 -0.73
C LEU A 161 -22.88 0.85 -1.28
N GLY A 162 -23.46 -0.19 -0.66
CA GLY A 162 -23.24 -1.58 -1.07
C GLY A 162 -21.94 -2.20 -0.55
N GLY A 163 -21.31 -1.61 0.46
CA GLY A 163 -20.11 -2.16 1.12
C GLY A 163 -18.81 -1.80 0.41
N ILE A 164 -18.76 -0.67 -0.29
CA ILE A 164 -17.52 -0.14 -0.86
C ILE A 164 -16.74 0.69 0.15
N ILE A 165 -15.46 0.92 -0.16
CA ILE A 165 -14.60 1.86 0.56
C ILE A 165 -14.41 3.11 -0.30
N VAL A 166 -14.61 4.29 0.31
CA VAL A 166 -14.37 5.59 -0.34
C VAL A 166 -12.98 6.11 -0.01
N GLU A 167 -12.40 6.92 -0.89
CA GLU A 167 -11.03 7.45 -0.73
C GLU A 167 -10.97 8.66 0.20
N ASN A 168 -12.04 9.46 0.26
CA ASN A 168 -12.07 10.68 1.08
C ASN A 168 -13.43 10.87 1.76
N VAL A 169 -13.38 11.42 2.97
CA VAL A 169 -14.54 11.83 3.77
C VAL A 169 -14.28 13.19 4.40
N ASP A 170 -15.31 13.86 4.94
CA ASP A 170 -15.07 15.07 5.75
C ASP A 170 -14.39 14.74 7.09
N MET A 171 -14.10 15.75 7.89
CA MET A 171 -13.42 15.57 9.18
C MET A 171 -14.26 14.80 10.19
N ASP A 172 -15.60 14.78 10.02
CA ASP A 172 -16.55 14.05 10.86
C ASP A 172 -16.87 12.65 10.33
N GLY A 173 -16.24 12.27 9.19
CA GLY A 173 -16.42 10.97 8.55
C GLY A 173 -17.63 10.89 7.62
N ASN A 174 -18.25 12.00 7.23
CA ASN A 174 -19.39 11.99 6.32
C ASN A 174 -18.96 11.99 4.86
N LEU A 175 -19.84 11.49 3.99
CA LEU A 175 -19.67 11.56 2.54
C LEU A 175 -19.76 13.00 2.04
N VAL A 176 -18.86 13.39 1.16
CA VAL A 176 -18.83 14.72 0.55
C VAL A 176 -19.11 14.63 -0.95
N ASP A 177 -19.99 15.47 -1.46
CA ASP A 177 -20.31 15.54 -2.88
C ASP A 177 -19.43 16.54 -3.62
N CYS A 178 -18.15 16.18 -3.77
CA CYS A 178 -17.17 16.86 -4.61
C CYS A 178 -16.33 15.79 -5.34
N PHE A 179 -15.50 16.18 -6.30
CA PHE A 179 -14.70 15.23 -7.07
C PHE A 179 -13.86 14.31 -6.17
N GLU A 180 -13.16 14.89 -5.20
CA GLU A 180 -12.31 14.14 -4.28
C GLU A 180 -13.15 13.25 -3.34
N GLY A 181 -14.29 13.76 -2.84
CA GLY A 181 -15.20 13.02 -1.94
C GLY A 181 -15.97 11.90 -2.61
N ARG A 182 -16.11 11.92 -3.95
CA ARG A 182 -16.74 10.83 -4.72
C ARG A 182 -15.76 9.79 -5.20
N GLN A 183 -14.45 10.05 -5.08
CA GLN A 183 -13.42 9.13 -5.55
C GLN A 183 -13.46 7.80 -4.81
N VAL A 184 -13.35 6.74 -5.57
CA VAL A 184 -13.09 5.36 -5.11
C VAL A 184 -11.84 4.88 -5.82
N THR A 185 -10.92 4.31 -5.04
CA THR A 185 -9.67 3.70 -5.54
C THR A 185 -9.73 2.20 -5.25
N PRO A 186 -10.22 1.38 -6.20
CA PRO A 186 -10.42 -0.05 -5.95
C PRO A 186 -9.16 -0.75 -5.44
N GLY A 187 -7.99 -0.39 -5.98
CA GLY A 187 -6.70 -0.96 -5.56
C GLY A 187 -6.39 -0.71 -4.10
N HIS A 188 -6.52 0.52 -3.61
CA HIS A 188 -6.31 0.86 -2.19
C HIS A 188 -7.28 0.11 -1.28
N ALA A 189 -8.56 0.06 -1.68
CA ALA A 189 -9.57 -0.63 -0.90
C ALA A 189 -9.26 -2.13 -0.76
N ILE A 190 -8.87 -2.78 -1.85
CA ILE A 190 -8.50 -4.21 -1.86
C ILE A 190 -7.21 -4.46 -1.07
N GLU A 191 -6.20 -3.61 -1.23
CA GLU A 191 -4.96 -3.65 -0.47
C GLU A 191 -5.24 -3.54 1.03
N ALA A 192 -6.05 -2.58 1.46
CA ALA A 192 -6.43 -2.44 2.86
C ALA A 192 -7.10 -3.70 3.41
N MET A 193 -7.89 -4.40 2.62
CA MET A 193 -8.63 -5.58 3.11
C MET A 193 -7.70 -6.72 3.49
N TRP A 194 -6.61 -6.95 2.80
CA TRP A 194 -5.69 -7.98 3.27
C TRP A 194 -4.87 -7.52 4.49
N PHE A 195 -4.62 -6.21 4.67
CA PHE A 195 -4.10 -5.70 5.94
C PHE A 195 -5.07 -5.96 7.09
N ILE A 196 -6.37 -5.67 6.88
CA ILE A 196 -7.41 -5.93 7.88
C ILE A 196 -7.55 -7.44 8.18
N MET A 197 -7.44 -8.32 7.18
CA MET A 197 -7.42 -9.76 7.42
C MET A 197 -6.24 -10.19 8.31
N ASP A 198 -5.05 -9.60 8.11
CA ASP A 198 -3.89 -9.88 8.96
C ASP A 198 -4.09 -9.36 10.39
N LEU A 199 -4.64 -8.17 10.55
CA LEU A 199 -5.02 -7.64 11.86
C LEU A 199 -6.09 -8.52 12.53
N GLY A 200 -7.11 -8.94 11.78
CA GLY A 200 -8.15 -9.86 12.26
C GLY A 200 -7.56 -11.20 12.73
N LYS A 201 -6.60 -11.74 12.00
CA LYS A 201 -5.86 -12.96 12.41
C LYS A 201 -5.01 -12.70 13.65
N ARG A 202 -4.32 -11.58 13.72
CA ARG A 202 -3.46 -11.20 14.87
C ARG A 202 -4.24 -10.99 16.16
N LEU A 203 -5.47 -10.46 16.05
CA LEU A 203 -6.37 -10.15 17.15
C LEU A 203 -7.41 -11.24 17.44
N ASP A 204 -7.36 -12.38 16.73
CA ASP A 204 -8.32 -13.49 16.82
C ASP A 204 -9.79 -13.05 16.60
N ARG A 205 -10.01 -12.28 15.50
CA ARG A 205 -11.33 -11.74 15.11
C ARG A 205 -11.81 -12.31 13.77
N PRO A 206 -12.41 -13.49 13.76
CA PRO A 206 -12.84 -14.12 12.52
C PRO A 206 -13.94 -13.33 11.79
N GLU A 207 -14.80 -12.58 12.49
CA GLU A 207 -15.80 -11.71 11.90
C GLU A 207 -15.19 -10.55 11.09
N LEU A 208 -14.06 -10.01 11.56
CA LEU A 208 -13.33 -8.96 10.84
C LEU A 208 -12.68 -9.52 9.57
N ILE A 209 -12.12 -10.74 9.64
CA ILE A 209 -11.57 -11.44 8.48
C ILE A 209 -12.66 -11.68 7.43
N GLN A 210 -13.82 -12.18 7.87
CA GLN A 210 -14.96 -12.43 6.98
C GLN A 210 -15.45 -11.16 6.30
N GLN A 211 -15.59 -10.06 7.06
CA GLN A 211 -16.01 -8.79 6.51
C GLN A 211 -14.99 -8.23 5.50
N ALA A 212 -13.70 -8.28 5.81
CA ALA A 212 -12.65 -7.83 4.89
C ALA A 212 -12.61 -8.65 3.60
N MET A 213 -12.77 -9.97 3.69
CA MET A 213 -12.87 -10.86 2.53
C MET A 213 -14.08 -10.50 1.65
N LEU A 214 -15.26 -10.33 2.24
CA LEU A 214 -16.46 -9.93 1.51
C LEU A 214 -16.30 -8.54 0.86
N THR A 215 -15.67 -7.60 1.54
CA THR A 215 -15.36 -6.28 0.99
C THR A 215 -14.38 -6.37 -0.18
N THR A 216 -13.38 -7.27 -0.12
CA THR A 216 -12.50 -7.55 -1.28
C THR A 216 -13.32 -7.98 -2.50
N LEU A 217 -14.24 -8.95 -2.34
CA LEU A 217 -15.09 -9.42 -3.44
C LEU A 217 -16.00 -8.31 -3.98
N THR A 218 -16.57 -7.51 -3.09
CA THR A 218 -17.39 -6.35 -3.46
C THR A 218 -16.58 -5.33 -4.28
N MET A 219 -15.38 -4.99 -3.83
CA MET A 219 -14.52 -4.02 -4.51
C MET A 219 -14.02 -4.53 -5.86
N LEU A 220 -13.82 -5.83 -6.00
CA LEU A 220 -13.49 -6.45 -7.28
C LEU A 220 -14.66 -6.38 -8.26
N ASP A 221 -15.89 -6.73 -7.83
CA ASP A 221 -17.06 -6.61 -8.73
C ASP A 221 -17.34 -5.15 -9.10
N TYR A 222 -17.14 -4.21 -8.17
CA TYR A 222 -17.29 -2.78 -8.38
C TYR A 222 -16.25 -2.23 -9.35
N GLY A 223 -14.98 -2.57 -9.17
CA GLY A 223 -13.84 -2.02 -9.90
C GLY A 223 -13.48 -2.74 -11.21
N TRP A 224 -14.06 -3.92 -11.49
CA TRP A 224 -13.73 -4.69 -12.68
C TRP A 224 -14.35 -4.11 -13.95
N ASP A 225 -13.53 -3.84 -14.97
CA ASP A 225 -14.02 -3.45 -16.29
C ASP A 225 -14.70 -4.64 -16.99
N LYS A 226 -16.02 -4.61 -17.06
CA LYS A 226 -16.82 -5.71 -17.62
C LYS A 226 -16.70 -5.83 -19.14
N GLN A 227 -16.13 -4.83 -19.83
CA GLN A 227 -15.94 -4.82 -21.28
C GLN A 227 -14.53 -5.23 -21.70
N CYS A 228 -13.52 -4.67 -21.06
CA CYS A 228 -12.12 -4.85 -21.44
C CYS A 228 -11.34 -5.73 -20.45
N GLY A 229 -11.92 -6.06 -19.31
CA GLY A 229 -11.21 -6.74 -18.22
C GLY A 229 -10.28 -5.82 -17.42
N GLY A 230 -9.67 -6.36 -16.38
CA GLY A 230 -8.81 -5.61 -15.48
C GLY A 230 -9.57 -4.67 -14.55
N ILE A 231 -8.86 -4.13 -13.57
CA ILE A 231 -9.40 -3.29 -12.51
C ILE A 231 -9.11 -1.82 -12.83
N TYR A 232 -10.15 -0.97 -12.79
CA TYR A 232 -9.98 0.47 -12.97
C TYR A 232 -9.09 1.09 -11.89
N TYR A 233 -8.32 2.10 -12.24
CA TYR A 233 -7.49 2.81 -11.28
C TYR A 233 -8.33 3.66 -10.34
N PHE A 234 -9.19 4.54 -10.90
CA PHE A 234 -10.11 5.37 -10.13
C PHE A 234 -11.54 5.24 -10.64
N MET A 235 -12.49 5.40 -9.73
CA MET A 235 -13.92 5.45 -10.04
C MET A 235 -14.58 6.59 -9.26
N ASP A 236 -15.73 7.05 -9.74
CA ASP A 236 -16.61 7.98 -9.04
C ASP A 236 -17.81 7.18 -8.50
N ARG A 237 -18.12 7.32 -7.20
CA ARG A 237 -19.21 6.55 -6.55
C ARG A 237 -20.59 6.83 -7.11
N ASN A 238 -20.79 7.95 -7.80
CA ASN A 238 -22.05 8.33 -8.44
C ASN A 238 -22.05 7.97 -9.95
N GLY A 239 -21.00 7.29 -10.46
CA GLY A 239 -20.87 6.94 -11.87
C GLY A 239 -20.56 8.14 -12.79
N CYS A 240 -20.15 9.27 -12.23
CA CYS A 240 -19.66 10.41 -12.99
C CYS A 240 -18.23 10.15 -13.48
N PRO A 241 -17.74 10.89 -14.51
CA PRO A 241 -16.34 10.82 -14.87
C PRO A 241 -15.45 11.26 -13.68
N PRO A 242 -14.44 10.45 -13.29
CA PRO A 242 -13.46 10.86 -12.29
C PRO A 242 -12.65 12.09 -12.74
N GLN A 243 -12.11 12.83 -11.78
CA GLN A 243 -11.25 13.98 -12.05
C GLN A 243 -9.89 13.57 -12.64
N GLN A 244 -9.41 12.40 -12.28
CA GLN A 244 -8.13 11.88 -12.75
C GLN A 244 -8.23 11.42 -14.20
N LEU A 245 -7.38 11.98 -15.08
CA LEU A 245 -7.37 11.64 -16.51
C LEU A 245 -6.98 10.18 -16.76
N GLU A 246 -6.22 9.59 -15.85
CA GLU A 246 -5.77 8.20 -15.89
C GLU A 246 -6.74 7.19 -15.24
N TRP A 247 -7.98 7.57 -14.99
CA TRP A 247 -8.94 6.77 -14.21
C TRP A 247 -9.22 5.38 -14.81
N ASP A 248 -9.20 5.25 -16.11
CA ASP A 248 -9.51 4.00 -16.81
C ASP A 248 -8.27 3.13 -17.10
N GLN A 249 -7.09 3.58 -16.70
CA GLN A 249 -5.88 2.78 -16.82
C GLN A 249 -5.91 1.57 -15.90
N LYS A 250 -5.16 0.55 -16.29
CA LYS A 250 -4.95 -0.66 -15.49
C LYS A 250 -3.52 -0.64 -14.97
N LEU A 251 -3.38 -0.76 -13.66
CA LEU A 251 -2.07 -0.72 -13.00
C LEU A 251 -1.70 -2.09 -12.46
N TRP A 252 -0.44 -2.47 -12.65
CA TRP A 252 0.09 -3.78 -12.23
C TRP A 252 -0.11 -4.04 -10.73
N TRP A 253 0.18 -3.05 -9.90
CA TRP A 253 0.11 -3.20 -8.45
C TRP A 253 -1.33 -3.47 -7.95
N VAL A 254 -2.32 -2.85 -8.54
CA VAL A 254 -3.74 -3.07 -8.21
C VAL A 254 -4.12 -4.55 -8.38
N HIS A 255 -3.61 -5.16 -9.44
CA HIS A 255 -3.87 -6.58 -9.74
C HIS A 255 -3.11 -7.51 -8.79
N ILE A 256 -1.85 -7.21 -8.46
CA ILE A 256 -1.06 -7.99 -7.50
C ILE A 256 -1.68 -7.91 -6.10
N GLU A 257 -2.06 -6.72 -5.62
CA GLU A 257 -2.74 -6.56 -4.33
C GLU A 257 -4.06 -7.34 -4.29
N SER A 258 -4.76 -7.40 -5.42
CA SER A 258 -5.99 -8.21 -5.53
C SER A 258 -5.70 -9.71 -5.41
N LEU A 259 -4.65 -10.21 -6.04
CA LEU A 259 -4.25 -11.61 -5.92
C LEU A 259 -3.85 -11.97 -4.49
N ILE A 260 -3.11 -11.08 -3.81
CA ILE A 260 -2.73 -11.26 -2.40
C ILE A 260 -3.98 -11.32 -1.52
N SER A 261 -4.89 -10.35 -1.69
CA SER A 261 -6.12 -10.28 -0.90
C SER A 261 -7.01 -11.50 -1.11
N LEU A 262 -7.16 -11.97 -2.35
CA LEU A 262 -7.96 -13.14 -2.71
C LEU A 262 -7.37 -14.44 -2.16
N LEU A 263 -6.07 -14.64 -2.32
CA LEU A 263 -5.40 -15.83 -1.80
C LEU A 263 -5.50 -15.90 -0.27
N LYS A 264 -5.27 -14.77 0.39
CA LYS A 264 -5.38 -14.65 1.84
C LYS A 264 -6.83 -14.87 2.31
N GLY A 265 -7.80 -14.27 1.62
CA GLY A 265 -9.23 -14.49 1.88
C GLY A 265 -9.60 -15.97 1.79
N TYR A 266 -9.16 -16.67 0.75
CA TYR A 266 -9.37 -18.11 0.63
C TYR A 266 -8.70 -18.91 1.75
N GLN A 267 -7.45 -18.63 2.06
CA GLN A 267 -6.71 -19.34 3.11
C GLN A 267 -7.35 -19.19 4.49
N LEU A 268 -7.92 -18.03 4.79
CA LEU A 268 -8.48 -17.73 6.10
C LEU A 268 -9.96 -18.10 6.24
N THR A 269 -10.72 -18.13 5.14
CA THR A 269 -12.18 -18.36 5.19
C THR A 269 -12.64 -19.61 4.47
N GLY A 270 -11.87 -20.12 3.52
CA GLY A 270 -12.25 -21.23 2.65
C GLY A 270 -13.27 -20.87 1.55
N ASP A 271 -13.63 -19.58 1.38
CA ASP A 271 -14.63 -19.18 0.39
C ASP A 271 -14.10 -19.32 -1.04
N ARG A 272 -14.73 -20.21 -1.81
CA ARG A 272 -14.32 -20.53 -3.18
C ARG A 272 -14.48 -19.38 -4.17
N LYS A 273 -15.30 -18.37 -3.88
CA LYS A 273 -15.40 -17.17 -4.71
C LYS A 273 -14.07 -16.43 -4.80
N CYS A 274 -13.25 -16.53 -3.76
CA CYS A 274 -11.89 -15.97 -3.80
C CYS A 274 -11.04 -16.65 -4.87
N LEU A 275 -11.14 -17.99 -5.04
CA LEU A 275 -10.40 -18.71 -6.10
C LEU A 275 -10.92 -18.35 -7.49
N GLU A 276 -12.23 -18.27 -7.67
CA GLU A 276 -12.84 -17.88 -8.95
C GLU A 276 -12.37 -16.50 -9.41
N TRP A 277 -12.33 -15.53 -8.49
CA TRP A 277 -11.78 -14.22 -8.76
C TRP A 277 -10.25 -14.25 -8.93
N PHE A 278 -9.55 -15.07 -8.14
CA PHE A 278 -8.10 -15.21 -8.27
C PHE A 278 -7.71 -15.70 -9.68
N GLU A 279 -8.34 -16.74 -10.19
CA GLU A 279 -8.09 -17.23 -11.55
C GLU A 279 -8.32 -16.12 -12.58
N LYS A 280 -9.45 -15.42 -12.48
CA LYS A 280 -9.81 -14.33 -13.40
C LYS A 280 -8.81 -13.17 -13.37
N VAL A 281 -8.39 -12.71 -12.17
CA VAL A 281 -7.42 -11.63 -12.02
C VAL A 281 -6.04 -12.10 -12.46
N HIS A 282 -5.65 -13.33 -12.11
CA HIS A 282 -4.38 -13.93 -12.51
C HIS A 282 -4.24 -13.99 -14.03
N ASP A 283 -5.23 -14.55 -14.73
CA ASP A 283 -5.19 -14.68 -16.18
C ASP A 283 -5.03 -13.31 -16.85
N TYR A 284 -5.82 -12.31 -16.41
CA TYR A 284 -5.67 -10.95 -16.91
C TYR A 284 -4.26 -10.40 -16.67
N THR A 285 -3.78 -10.56 -15.44
CA THR A 285 -2.50 -10.01 -15.00
C THR A 285 -1.31 -10.57 -15.80
N TRP A 286 -1.23 -11.89 -15.93
CA TRP A 286 -0.14 -12.54 -16.66
C TRP A 286 -0.23 -12.35 -18.17
N THR A 287 -1.43 -12.17 -18.70
CA THR A 287 -1.63 -11.92 -20.14
C THR A 287 -1.19 -10.51 -20.54
N HIS A 288 -1.43 -9.50 -19.69
CA HIS A 288 -1.29 -8.11 -20.10
C HIS A 288 -0.07 -7.39 -19.51
N PHE A 289 0.35 -7.73 -18.29
CA PHE A 289 1.44 -7.00 -17.62
C PHE A 289 2.82 -7.67 -17.78
N LYS A 290 2.87 -8.96 -18.07
CA LYS A 290 4.14 -9.66 -18.21
C LYS A 290 4.86 -9.20 -19.48
N ASP A 291 6.11 -8.73 -19.33
CA ASP A 291 7.01 -8.55 -20.47
C ASP A 291 7.52 -9.92 -20.93
N THR A 292 7.33 -10.22 -22.22
CA THR A 292 7.75 -11.50 -22.80
C THR A 292 9.19 -11.49 -23.30
N GLU A 293 9.78 -10.30 -23.43
CA GLU A 293 11.17 -10.12 -23.90
C GLU A 293 12.15 -10.00 -22.72
N TYR A 294 11.75 -9.25 -21.68
CA TYR A 294 12.58 -9.04 -20.49
C TYR A 294 11.86 -9.61 -19.25
N PRO A 295 12.60 -10.07 -18.21
CA PRO A 295 12.02 -10.65 -17.00
C PRO A 295 11.43 -9.57 -16.06
N GLU A 296 10.60 -8.71 -16.61
CA GLU A 296 9.98 -7.56 -15.95
C GLU A 296 8.49 -7.51 -16.24
N TRP A 297 7.80 -6.55 -15.63
CA TRP A 297 6.39 -6.27 -15.83
C TRP A 297 6.18 -4.85 -16.31
N PHE A 298 5.21 -4.65 -17.22
CA PHE A 298 4.75 -3.33 -17.58
C PHE A 298 3.94 -2.72 -16.43
N GLY A 299 4.19 -1.45 -16.09
CA GLY A 299 3.52 -0.80 -14.96
C GLY A 299 2.10 -0.35 -15.27
N TYR A 300 1.82 0.05 -16.52
CA TYR A 300 0.60 0.73 -16.91
C TYR A 300 0.08 0.21 -18.24
N LEU A 301 -1.23 -0.03 -18.28
CA LEU A 301 -1.96 -0.34 -19.51
C LEU A 301 -3.06 0.71 -19.71
N ASN A 302 -3.44 0.94 -20.96
CA ASN A 302 -4.67 1.66 -21.26
C ASN A 302 -5.89 0.79 -20.91
N ARG A 303 -7.10 1.33 -21.11
CA ARG A 303 -8.33 0.59 -20.81
C ARG A 303 -8.43 -0.73 -21.56
N GLN A 304 -7.93 -0.80 -22.80
CA GLN A 304 -7.98 -1.98 -23.69
C GLN A 304 -6.93 -3.04 -23.33
N GLY A 305 -6.04 -2.78 -22.36
CA GLY A 305 -4.99 -3.70 -21.94
C GLY A 305 -3.69 -3.56 -22.75
N GLU A 306 -3.53 -2.49 -23.52
CA GLU A 306 -2.31 -2.21 -24.27
C GLU A 306 -1.31 -1.42 -23.41
N VAL A 307 -0.02 -1.70 -23.57
CA VAL A 307 1.05 -1.15 -22.74
C VAL A 307 1.24 0.36 -22.99
N LEU A 308 1.35 1.12 -21.92
CA LEU A 308 1.59 2.56 -21.92
C LEU A 308 3.04 2.87 -21.50
N LEU A 309 3.98 2.77 -22.44
CA LEU A 309 5.40 2.99 -22.19
C LEU A 309 5.79 4.42 -21.76
N PRO A 310 5.21 5.51 -22.31
CA PRO A 310 5.69 6.87 -22.02
C PRO A 310 5.16 7.48 -20.71
N LEU A 311 4.21 6.84 -20.05
CA LEU A 311 3.57 7.43 -18.89
C LEU A 311 4.45 7.30 -17.65
N LYS A 312 4.90 8.43 -17.12
CA LYS A 312 5.61 8.57 -15.84
C LYS A 312 7.03 7.95 -15.79
N GLY A 313 7.73 7.88 -16.91
CA GLY A 313 9.07 7.29 -17.01
C GLY A 313 10.19 7.89 -16.14
N LEU A 314 9.95 9.00 -15.43
CA LEU A 314 10.93 9.59 -14.50
C LEU A 314 10.68 9.25 -13.03
N PHE A 315 9.48 8.82 -12.66
CA PHE A 315 9.10 8.61 -11.26
C PHE A 315 8.72 7.19 -10.90
N LEU A 316 8.48 6.38 -11.93
CA LEU A 316 8.16 4.98 -11.78
C LEU A 316 9.03 4.25 -12.81
N SER A 317 10.25 3.93 -12.41
CA SER A 317 10.95 2.88 -13.12
C SER A 317 10.00 1.68 -13.20
N PRO A 318 9.78 1.09 -14.37
CA PRO A 318 9.04 -0.16 -14.48
C PRO A 318 9.74 -1.30 -13.73
N THR A 319 10.86 -1.02 -13.16
CA THR A 319 11.76 -1.97 -12.56
C THR A 319 11.43 -2.15 -11.10
N VAL A 320 11.09 -3.29 -10.78
CA VAL A 320 10.98 -4.08 -9.55
C VAL A 320 9.53 -4.41 -9.21
N PRO A 321 9.10 -5.61 -9.51
CA PRO A 321 7.93 -6.19 -8.91
C PRO A 321 8.24 -6.42 -7.43
N THR A 322 7.87 -5.47 -6.60
CA THR A 322 7.86 -5.68 -5.16
C THR A 322 6.81 -6.75 -4.85
N GLY A 323 7.24 -7.97 -4.74
CA GLY A 323 6.40 -9.11 -4.35
C GLY A 323 6.10 -10.13 -5.45
N SER A 324 6.19 -9.84 -6.74
CA SER A 324 5.85 -10.82 -7.78
C SER A 324 6.87 -11.93 -7.96
N SER A 325 8.13 -11.71 -7.60
CA SER A 325 9.16 -12.76 -7.64
C SER A 325 8.97 -13.86 -6.59
N ILE A 326 8.13 -13.65 -5.58
CA ILE A 326 7.85 -14.63 -4.53
C ILE A 326 6.91 -15.74 -5.05
N PHE A 327 6.16 -15.48 -6.11
CA PHE A 327 5.18 -16.41 -6.66
C PHE A 327 5.65 -17.19 -7.90
N GLN A 328 6.93 -17.08 -8.30
CA GLN A 328 7.49 -17.83 -9.44
C GLN A 328 8.23 -19.12 -9.04
N SER A 329 8.13 -19.55 -7.77
CA SER A 329 8.70 -20.85 -7.35
C SER A 329 7.62 -21.84 -7.00
#